data_edb3b0cddd62795232fdcf5f57c4d767
#
_entry.id   edb3b0cddd62795232fdcf5f57c4d767
#
_cell.length_a   1.000
_cell.length_b   1.000
_cell.length_c   1.000
_cell.angle_alpha   90.00
_cell.angle_beta   90.00
_cell.angle_gamma   90.00
#
_symmetry.space_group_name_H-M   'P 1'
#
loop_
_entity.id
_entity.type
_entity.pdbx_description
1 polymer ?
#
loop_
_entity_poly.entity_id
_entity_poly.type
_entity_poly.pdbx_seq_one_letter_code
_entity_poly.pdbx_strand_id
1 'polypeptide(L)'
;MKEAESNVAIKISDTPGGDAFEVAGRGELQMGVLIENMRREGFELSISRPQVLFQEIDGVRHEPIEEATIDVDDEYSGAVIEKLTGTRRGNLVEMKPAGAGKTRIIAHAPSRGLIGYHGEFLTDTRGTGVLNLVFHEWAPHKGPIPGRRAGVLISMENGQSVAFALWNLEERGR
;
A
#
# COMPACT_ATOMS: atom_id res chain seq x y z
N MET A 1 -13.55 -13.09 -17.39
CA MET A 1 -14.97 -13.18 -17.02
C MET A 1 -15.32 -14.44 -16.22
N LYS A 2 -14.89 -15.64 -16.59
CA LYS A 2 -15.25 -16.87 -15.84
C LYS A 2 -14.94 -16.85 -14.33
N GLU A 3 -13.84 -16.22 -13.92
CA GLU A 3 -13.46 -16.17 -12.50
C GLU A 3 -14.35 -15.21 -11.68
N ALA A 4 -14.86 -14.14 -12.30
CA ALA A 4 -15.82 -13.23 -11.65
C ALA A 4 -17.22 -13.85 -11.50
N GLU A 5 -17.57 -14.84 -12.30
CA GLU A 5 -18.85 -15.57 -12.19
C GLU A 5 -18.83 -16.54 -10.99
N SER A 6 -17.66 -17.07 -10.65
CA SER A 6 -17.48 -18.02 -9.54
C SER A 6 -16.98 -17.37 -8.24
N ASN A 7 -16.35 -16.20 -8.32
CA ASN A 7 -15.73 -15.51 -7.19
C ASN A 7 -16.45 -14.19 -6.86
N VAL A 8 -17.36 -14.25 -5.90
CA VAL A 8 -18.16 -13.10 -5.43
C VAL A 8 -17.30 -11.94 -4.91
N ALA A 9 -16.03 -12.18 -4.60
CA ALA A 9 -15.11 -11.18 -4.08
C ALA A 9 -14.43 -10.35 -5.19
N ILE A 10 -14.63 -10.68 -6.46
CA ILE A 10 -14.10 -9.94 -7.61
C ILE A 10 -15.26 -9.31 -8.39
N LYS A 11 -15.17 -8.01 -8.60
CA LYS A 11 -16.12 -7.26 -9.43
C LYS A 11 -15.38 -6.69 -10.62
N ILE A 12 -15.94 -6.90 -11.81
CA ILE A 12 -15.39 -6.39 -13.08
C ILE A 12 -16.40 -5.44 -13.69
N SER A 13 -15.94 -4.30 -14.17
CA SER A 13 -16.71 -3.30 -14.93
C SER A 13 -15.89 -2.76 -16.09
N ASP A 14 -16.56 -2.42 -17.17
CA ASP A 14 -15.94 -1.75 -18.31
C ASP A 14 -15.61 -0.30 -17.95
N THR A 15 -14.47 0.19 -18.44
CA THR A 15 -14.17 1.62 -18.36
C THR A 15 -15.03 2.42 -19.37
N PRO A 16 -15.30 3.70 -19.12
CA PRO A 16 -16.12 4.53 -20.02
C PRO A 16 -15.60 4.60 -21.47
N GLY A 17 -14.34 4.27 -21.73
CA GLY A 17 -13.74 4.19 -23.07
C GLY A 17 -13.86 2.83 -23.75
N GLY A 18 -14.23 1.77 -23.03
CA GLY A 18 -14.35 0.41 -23.55
C GLY A 18 -13.03 -0.29 -23.91
N ASP A 19 -11.90 0.34 -23.63
CA ASP A 19 -10.55 -0.13 -23.95
C ASP A 19 -9.83 -0.79 -22.75
N ALA A 20 -10.44 -0.74 -21.57
CA ALA A 20 -9.91 -1.31 -20.35
C ALA A 20 -11.01 -1.84 -19.43
N PHE A 21 -10.63 -2.64 -18.46
CA PHE A 21 -11.51 -3.15 -17.42
C PHE A 21 -11.08 -2.60 -16.06
N GLU A 22 -12.05 -2.17 -15.27
CA GLU A 22 -11.85 -1.90 -13.86
C GLU A 22 -12.13 -3.18 -13.08
N VAL A 23 -11.15 -3.63 -12.30
CA VAL A 23 -11.25 -4.85 -11.50
C VAL A 23 -11.11 -4.49 -10.03
N ALA A 24 -12.15 -4.73 -9.26
CA ALA A 24 -12.18 -4.51 -7.83
C ALA A 24 -12.16 -5.84 -7.07
N GLY A 25 -11.43 -5.89 -5.97
CA GLY A 25 -11.32 -7.05 -5.10
C GLY A 25 -10.98 -6.65 -3.66
N ARG A 26 -10.80 -7.64 -2.80
CA ARG A 26 -10.56 -7.41 -1.36
C ARG A 26 -9.20 -6.81 -1.04
N GLY A 27 -8.21 -6.99 -1.92
CA GLY A 27 -6.87 -6.46 -1.66
C GLY A 27 -5.88 -6.81 -2.78
N GLU A 28 -4.67 -6.27 -2.64
CA GLU A 28 -3.62 -6.39 -3.66
C GLU A 28 -3.18 -7.83 -3.93
N LEU A 29 -3.16 -8.69 -2.91
CA LEU A 29 -2.79 -10.10 -3.08
C LEU A 29 -3.78 -10.82 -4.00
N GLN A 30 -5.08 -10.62 -3.84
CA GLN A 30 -6.10 -11.22 -4.69
C GLN A 30 -5.96 -10.75 -6.14
N MET A 31 -5.69 -9.47 -6.35
CA MET A 31 -5.43 -8.92 -7.68
C MET A 31 -4.15 -9.48 -8.29
N GLY A 32 -3.09 -9.64 -7.49
CA GLY A 32 -1.84 -10.25 -7.93
C GLY A 32 -2.02 -11.69 -8.40
N VAL A 33 -2.78 -12.50 -7.66
CA VAL A 33 -3.10 -13.89 -8.06
C VAL A 33 -3.90 -13.93 -9.36
N LEU A 34 -4.91 -13.06 -9.50
CA LEU A 34 -5.71 -12.97 -10.74
C LEU A 34 -4.83 -12.63 -11.94
N ILE A 35 -3.98 -11.62 -11.82
CA ILE A 35 -3.08 -11.18 -12.89
C ILE A 35 -2.10 -12.29 -13.26
N GLU A 36 -1.53 -12.99 -12.28
CA GLU A 36 -0.59 -14.08 -12.53
C GLU A 36 -1.27 -15.26 -13.23
N ASN A 37 -2.50 -15.61 -12.85
CA ASN A 37 -3.28 -16.65 -13.54
C ASN A 37 -3.54 -16.26 -15.00
N MET A 38 -3.93 -15.02 -15.27
CA MET A 38 -4.14 -14.52 -16.63
C MET A 38 -2.86 -14.60 -17.45
N ARG A 39 -1.70 -14.22 -16.89
CA ARG A 39 -0.40 -14.33 -17.57
C ARG A 39 -0.04 -15.77 -17.90
N ARG A 40 -0.30 -16.70 -16.99
CA ARG A 40 -0.07 -18.15 -17.22
C ARG A 40 -0.98 -18.72 -18.30
N GLU A 41 -2.17 -18.18 -18.46
CA GLU A 41 -3.08 -18.52 -19.56
C GLU A 41 -2.68 -17.88 -20.90
N GLY A 42 -1.62 -17.08 -20.93
CA GLY A 42 -1.06 -16.46 -22.15
C GLY A 42 -1.65 -15.10 -22.50
N PHE A 43 -2.38 -14.45 -21.59
CA PHE A 43 -2.87 -13.10 -21.80
C PHE A 43 -1.76 -12.06 -21.61
N GLU A 44 -1.57 -11.19 -22.59
CA GLU A 44 -0.77 -9.98 -22.46
C GLU A 44 -1.68 -8.87 -21.90
N LEU A 45 -1.26 -8.24 -20.82
CA LEU A 45 -2.04 -7.19 -20.16
C LEU A 45 -1.13 -6.10 -19.58
N SER A 46 -1.64 -4.89 -19.60
CA SER A 46 -1.06 -3.75 -18.89
C SER A 46 -1.93 -3.42 -17.69
N ILE A 47 -1.29 -3.22 -16.54
CA ILE A 47 -1.98 -2.93 -15.28
C ILE A 47 -1.63 -1.53 -14.79
N SER A 48 -2.62 -0.81 -14.29
CA SER A 48 -2.44 0.46 -13.59
C SER A 48 -2.07 0.22 -12.13
N ARG A 49 -1.70 1.29 -11.43
CA ARG A 49 -1.51 1.22 -9.98
C ARG A 49 -2.84 0.90 -9.29
N PRO A 50 -2.83 0.03 -8.27
CA PRO A 50 -4.03 -0.24 -7.50
C PRO A 50 -4.52 1.05 -6.81
N GLN A 51 -5.83 1.24 -6.81
CA GLN A 51 -6.49 2.34 -6.14
C GLN A 51 -7.48 1.80 -5.12
N VAL A 52 -7.58 2.47 -4.00
CA VAL A 52 -8.57 2.14 -2.98
C VAL A 52 -9.91 2.75 -3.38
N LEU A 53 -10.97 1.99 -3.25
CA LEU A 53 -12.33 2.49 -3.48
C LEU A 53 -12.72 3.46 -2.36
N PHE A 54 -13.37 4.56 -2.74
CA PHE A 54 -13.91 5.53 -1.81
C PHE A 54 -15.44 5.40 -1.79
N GLN A 55 -16.03 5.79 -0.68
CA GLN A 55 -17.48 5.93 -0.55
C GLN A 55 -17.85 7.37 -0.23
N GLU A 56 -18.99 7.83 -0.71
CA GLU A 56 -19.57 9.09 -0.31
C GLU A 56 -20.68 8.82 0.71
N ILE A 57 -20.51 9.31 1.92
CA ILE A 57 -21.46 9.17 3.02
C ILE A 57 -21.81 10.58 3.48
N ASP A 58 -23.08 10.95 3.42
CA ASP A 58 -23.60 12.28 3.77
C ASP A 58 -22.87 13.44 3.07
N GLY A 59 -22.50 13.26 1.78
CA GLY A 59 -21.79 14.25 1.00
C GLY A 59 -20.29 14.39 1.35
N VAL A 60 -19.77 13.54 2.23
CA VAL A 60 -18.35 13.50 2.60
C VAL A 60 -17.69 12.26 2.03
N ARG A 61 -16.53 12.45 1.40
CA ARG A 61 -15.72 11.33 0.88
C ARG A 61 -15.09 10.55 2.02
N HIS A 62 -15.39 9.26 2.09
CA HIS A 62 -14.85 8.32 3.07
C HIS A 62 -13.88 7.34 2.40
N GLU A 63 -12.88 6.94 3.18
CA GLU A 63 -11.90 5.93 2.81
C GLU A 63 -11.91 4.76 3.80
N PRO A 64 -11.56 3.54 3.34
CA PRO A 64 -11.48 2.39 4.24
C PRO A 64 -10.25 2.53 5.16
N ILE A 65 -10.49 2.30 6.43
CA ILE A 65 -9.45 2.23 7.46
C ILE A 65 -9.25 0.77 7.84
N GLU A 66 -8.00 0.37 7.93
CA GLU A 66 -7.60 -0.95 8.40
C GLU A 66 -6.99 -0.85 9.80
N GLU A 67 -7.29 -1.85 10.62
CA GLU A 67 -6.58 -2.11 11.86
C GLU A 67 -5.34 -2.95 11.53
N ALA A 68 -4.18 -2.38 11.83
CA ALA A 68 -2.89 -3.06 11.72
C ALA A 68 -2.50 -3.60 13.09
N THR A 69 -2.45 -4.93 13.22
CA THR A 69 -1.88 -5.62 14.38
C THR A 69 -0.47 -6.07 14.03
N ILE A 70 0.51 -5.54 14.74
CA ILE A 70 1.93 -5.67 14.43
C ILE A 70 2.68 -6.23 15.63
N ASP A 71 3.43 -7.31 15.44
CA ASP A 71 4.36 -7.84 16.41
C ASP A 71 5.79 -7.64 15.89
N VAL A 72 6.60 -6.88 16.62
CA VAL A 72 7.99 -6.57 16.26
C VAL A 72 8.91 -6.70 17.46
N ASP A 73 10.20 -6.91 17.21
CA ASP A 73 11.21 -6.81 18.25
C ASP A 73 11.29 -5.37 18.75
N ASP A 74 11.52 -5.19 20.05
CA ASP A 74 11.43 -3.90 20.73
C ASP A 74 12.27 -2.80 20.05
N GLU A 75 13.42 -3.17 19.47
CA GLU A 75 14.33 -2.25 18.78
C GLU A 75 13.71 -1.61 17.52
N TYR A 76 12.75 -2.27 16.86
CA TYR A 76 12.10 -1.76 15.63
C TYR A 76 10.80 -1.03 15.89
N SER A 77 10.25 -1.11 17.10
CA SER A 77 8.93 -0.57 17.45
C SER A 77 8.80 0.93 17.14
N GLY A 78 9.83 1.71 17.49
CA GLY A 78 9.87 3.16 17.26
C GLY A 78 9.82 3.52 15.77
N ALA A 79 10.61 2.87 14.93
CA ALA A 79 10.65 3.12 13.49
C ALA A 79 9.32 2.76 12.81
N VAL A 80 8.70 1.65 13.22
CA VAL A 80 7.39 1.22 12.72
C VAL A 80 6.30 2.23 13.07
N ILE A 81 6.25 2.70 14.32
CA ILE A 81 5.28 3.70 14.77
C ILE A 81 5.46 5.02 14.00
N GLU A 82 6.69 5.51 13.88
CA GLU A 82 6.98 6.74 13.14
C GLU A 82 6.50 6.68 11.69
N LYS A 83 6.75 5.57 11.00
CA LYS A 83 6.28 5.39 9.63
C LYS A 83 4.77 5.32 9.52
N LEU A 84 4.12 4.57 10.39
CA LEU A 84 2.66 4.45 10.38
C LEU A 84 1.96 5.78 10.67
N THR A 85 2.41 6.50 11.69
CA THR A 85 1.76 7.74 12.13
C THR A 85 2.17 8.95 11.31
N GLY A 86 3.41 9.03 10.88
CA GLY A 86 3.95 10.14 10.11
C GLY A 86 3.54 10.07 8.63
N THR A 87 4.16 9.16 7.89
CA THR A 87 4.01 9.12 6.42
C THR A 87 2.71 8.47 5.96
N ARG A 88 2.15 7.52 6.72
CA ARG A 88 1.01 6.71 6.29
C ARG A 88 -0.34 7.14 6.87
N ARG A 89 -0.35 8.28 7.58
CA ARG A 89 -1.57 8.88 8.17
C ARG A 89 -2.32 7.94 9.14
N GLY A 90 -1.61 6.98 9.73
CA GLY A 90 -2.15 6.09 10.75
C GLY A 90 -2.21 6.76 12.12
N ASN A 91 -3.03 6.19 12.99
CA ASN A 91 -3.13 6.55 14.40
C ASN A 91 -2.75 5.34 15.25
N LEU A 92 -1.85 5.54 16.21
CA LEU A 92 -1.54 4.51 17.21
C LEU A 92 -2.75 4.37 18.15
N VAL A 93 -3.22 3.15 18.33
CA VAL A 93 -4.33 2.81 19.23
C VAL A 93 -3.79 2.25 20.54
N GLU A 94 -2.93 1.26 20.46
CA GLU A 94 -2.36 0.58 21.61
C GLU A 94 -0.93 0.12 21.33
N MET A 95 -0.10 0.12 22.36
CA MET A 95 1.21 -0.51 22.35
C MET A 95 1.41 -1.26 23.66
N LYS A 96 1.76 -2.54 23.56
CA LYS A 96 1.95 -3.37 24.76
C LYS A 96 3.08 -4.40 24.54
N PRO A 97 3.79 -4.80 25.63
CA PRO A 97 4.75 -5.89 25.56
C PRO A 97 4.05 -7.20 25.12
N ALA A 98 4.63 -7.91 24.17
CA ALA A 98 4.16 -9.22 23.71
C ALA A 98 4.98 -10.38 24.29
N GLY A 99 5.93 -10.08 25.18
CA GLY A 99 6.87 -11.06 25.76
C GLY A 99 8.07 -11.35 24.84
N ALA A 100 9.10 -11.98 25.41
CA ALA A 100 10.31 -12.37 24.68
C ALA A 100 11.01 -11.23 23.89
N GLY A 101 11.00 -9.99 24.42
CA GLY A 101 11.62 -8.85 23.74
C GLY A 101 10.85 -8.34 22.53
N LYS A 102 9.54 -8.61 22.48
CA LYS A 102 8.64 -8.16 21.41
C LYS A 102 7.59 -7.19 21.92
N THR A 103 7.26 -6.25 21.08
CA THR A 103 6.20 -5.27 21.28
C THR A 103 5.07 -5.52 20.29
N ARG A 104 3.83 -5.56 20.78
CA ARG A 104 2.61 -5.54 19.98
C ARG A 104 2.11 -4.12 19.83
N ILE A 105 1.89 -3.72 18.58
CA ILE A 105 1.38 -2.41 18.20
C ILE A 105 0.04 -2.62 17.50
N ILE A 106 -0.97 -1.87 17.90
CA ILE A 106 -2.27 -1.79 17.22
C ILE A 106 -2.42 -0.37 16.71
N ALA A 107 -2.64 -0.22 15.41
CA ALA A 107 -2.79 1.08 14.78
C ALA A 107 -3.90 1.04 13.72
N HIS A 108 -4.62 2.15 13.57
CA HIS A 108 -5.61 2.35 12.52
C HIS A 108 -5.00 3.22 11.42
N ALA A 109 -4.97 2.72 10.19
CA ALA A 109 -4.41 3.46 9.06
C ALA A 109 -5.28 3.33 7.80
N PRO A 110 -5.30 4.36 6.92
CA PRO A 110 -5.98 4.26 5.64
C PRO A 110 -5.39 3.14 4.79
N SER A 111 -6.25 2.29 4.19
CA SER A 111 -5.80 1.19 3.32
C SER A 111 -4.84 1.66 2.23
N ARG A 112 -5.07 2.85 1.63
CA ARG A 112 -4.16 3.43 0.62
C ARG A 112 -2.77 3.75 1.17
N GLY A 113 -2.62 3.96 2.47
CA GLY A 113 -1.34 4.15 3.14
C GLY A 113 -0.60 2.85 3.39
N LEU A 114 -1.32 1.72 3.39
CA LEU A 114 -0.76 0.41 3.68
C LEU A 114 -0.41 -0.39 2.41
N ILE A 115 -0.89 0.05 1.23
CA ILE A 115 -0.49 -0.53 -0.06
C ILE A 115 1.04 -0.46 -0.19
N GLY A 116 1.67 -1.61 -0.42
CA GLY A 116 3.12 -1.75 -0.55
C GLY A 116 3.90 -1.63 0.77
N TYR A 117 3.23 -1.39 1.90
CA TYR A 117 3.91 -1.25 3.20
C TYR A 117 4.55 -2.55 3.68
N HIS A 118 3.97 -3.69 3.36
CA HIS A 118 4.46 -4.99 3.82
C HIS A 118 5.93 -5.25 3.45
N GLY A 119 6.33 -4.90 2.22
CA GLY A 119 7.72 -5.05 1.78
C GLY A 119 8.69 -4.13 2.53
N GLU A 120 8.29 -2.88 2.76
CA GLU A 120 9.06 -1.92 3.54
C GLU A 120 9.16 -2.35 5.00
N PHE A 121 8.06 -2.79 5.59
CA PHE A 121 7.98 -3.32 6.95
C PHE A 121 8.93 -4.50 7.18
N LEU A 122 8.96 -5.48 6.27
CA LEU A 122 9.89 -6.61 6.35
C LEU A 122 11.35 -6.15 6.27
N THR A 123 11.66 -5.14 5.46
CA THR A 123 13.00 -4.57 5.38
C THR A 123 13.40 -3.90 6.71
N ASP A 124 12.52 -3.09 7.27
CA ASP A 124 12.76 -2.36 8.52
C ASP A 124 12.92 -3.29 9.73
N THR A 125 12.18 -4.39 9.73
CA THR A 125 12.21 -5.39 10.82
C THR A 125 13.13 -6.57 10.53
N ARG A 126 13.97 -6.49 9.49
CA ARG A 126 14.85 -7.58 9.04
C ARG A 126 14.14 -8.93 8.86
N GLY A 127 12.88 -8.88 8.50
CA GLY A 127 12.04 -10.05 8.27
C GLY A 127 11.49 -10.72 9.55
N THR A 128 11.73 -10.19 10.75
CA THR A 128 11.26 -10.78 12.01
C THR A 128 9.89 -10.30 12.43
N GLY A 129 9.41 -9.18 11.85
CA GLY A 129 8.12 -8.60 12.17
C GLY A 129 6.94 -9.35 11.55
N VAL A 130 5.81 -9.35 12.23
CA VAL A 130 4.53 -9.87 11.76
C VAL A 130 3.55 -8.72 11.62
N LEU A 131 2.91 -8.61 10.47
CA LEU A 131 1.91 -7.60 10.16
C LEU A 131 0.62 -8.26 9.71
N ASN A 132 -0.47 -8.01 10.44
CA ASN A 132 -1.82 -8.40 10.07
C ASN A 132 -2.67 -7.16 9.85
N LEU A 133 -3.43 -7.15 8.77
CA LEU A 133 -4.32 -6.05 8.38
C LEU A 133 -5.74 -6.58 8.29
N VAL A 134 -6.67 -5.89 8.94
CA VAL A 134 -8.10 -6.23 8.92
C VAL A 134 -8.89 -4.95 8.68
N PHE A 135 -9.89 -4.99 7.81
CA PHE A 135 -10.81 -3.86 7.65
C PHE A 135 -11.45 -3.50 8.99
N HIS A 136 -11.42 -2.23 9.34
CA HIS A 136 -11.98 -1.71 10.60
C HIS A 136 -13.26 -0.91 10.32
N GLU A 137 -13.15 0.21 9.61
CA GLU A 137 -14.29 1.11 9.37
C GLU A 137 -14.10 1.96 8.11
N TRP A 138 -15.16 2.67 7.73
CA TRP A 138 -15.10 3.77 6.78
C TRP A 138 -14.99 5.08 7.55
N ALA A 139 -13.96 5.88 7.26
CA ALA A 139 -13.76 7.18 7.91
C ALA A 139 -13.53 8.30 6.88
N PRO A 140 -13.79 9.56 7.24
CA PRO A 140 -13.52 10.68 6.37
C PRO A 140 -12.08 10.70 5.85
N HIS A 141 -11.92 11.05 4.58
CA HIS A 141 -10.63 11.05 3.90
C HIS A 141 -9.59 11.92 4.63
N LYS A 142 -8.46 11.33 5.04
CA LYS A 142 -7.40 11.96 5.84
C LYS A 142 -6.44 12.86 5.05
N GLY A 143 -6.81 13.28 3.85
CA GLY A 143 -5.96 14.15 3.01
C GLY A 143 -4.87 13.37 2.25
N PRO A 144 -4.00 14.04 1.49
CA PRO A 144 -2.98 13.41 0.68
C PRO A 144 -1.94 12.69 1.54
N ILE A 145 -1.52 11.50 1.07
CA ILE A 145 -0.38 10.78 1.63
C ILE A 145 0.82 11.08 0.74
N PRO A 146 1.97 11.51 1.31
CA PRO A 146 3.20 11.68 0.56
C PRO A 146 3.60 10.34 -0.09
N GLY A 147 3.86 10.36 -1.38
CA GLY A 147 4.24 9.16 -2.11
C GLY A 147 4.99 9.50 -3.38
N ARG A 148 5.75 8.56 -3.88
CA ARG A 148 6.47 8.70 -5.15
C ARG A 148 5.50 8.44 -6.30
N ARG A 149 5.43 9.37 -7.24
CA ARG A 149 4.62 9.21 -8.47
C ARG A 149 5.29 8.30 -9.50
N ALA A 150 6.61 8.26 -9.49
CA ALA A 150 7.45 7.50 -10.41
C ALA A 150 8.62 6.88 -9.65
N GLY A 151 9.47 6.12 -10.36
CA GLY A 151 10.74 5.64 -9.84
C GLY A 151 11.67 6.78 -9.42
N VAL A 152 12.75 6.44 -8.74
CA VAL A 152 13.77 7.39 -8.32
C VAL A 152 15.13 6.95 -8.83
N LEU A 153 15.99 7.90 -9.08
CA LEU A 153 17.41 7.67 -9.28
C LEU A 153 18.12 7.85 -7.93
N ILE A 154 18.91 6.85 -7.56
CA ILE A 154 19.66 6.86 -6.30
C ILE A 154 21.12 7.03 -6.64
N SER A 155 21.77 8.06 -6.06
CA SER A 155 23.22 8.23 -6.16
C SER A 155 23.90 7.13 -5.33
N MET A 156 24.88 6.45 -5.93
CA MET A 156 25.72 5.46 -5.25
C MET A 156 27.01 6.07 -4.70
N GLU A 157 27.27 7.35 -5.02
CA GLU A 157 28.47 8.06 -4.62
C GLU A 157 28.11 9.30 -3.78
N ASN A 158 28.99 9.63 -2.85
CA ASN A 158 28.91 10.88 -2.12
C ASN A 158 29.47 12.00 -2.97
N GLY A 159 28.79 13.14 -3.03
CA GLY A 159 29.25 14.27 -3.81
C GLY A 159 28.26 15.43 -3.83
N GLN A 160 28.63 16.51 -4.49
CA GLN A 160 27.81 17.67 -4.71
C GLN A 160 27.18 17.57 -6.11
N SER A 161 25.84 17.63 -6.18
CA SER A 161 25.15 17.63 -7.46
C SER A 161 25.39 18.95 -8.20
N VAL A 162 25.61 18.88 -9.50
CA VAL A 162 25.73 20.05 -10.37
C VAL A 162 24.53 20.16 -11.30
N ALA A 163 24.07 21.38 -11.57
CA ALA A 163 22.86 21.64 -12.35
C ALA A 163 22.86 20.98 -13.74
N PHE A 164 24.01 20.95 -14.40
CA PHE A 164 24.15 20.30 -15.70
C PHE A 164 23.94 18.78 -15.65
N ALA A 165 24.45 18.12 -14.60
CA ALA A 165 24.24 16.69 -14.42
C ALA A 165 22.77 16.37 -14.08
N LEU A 166 22.13 17.22 -13.26
CA LEU A 166 20.70 17.06 -12.93
C LEU A 166 19.81 17.21 -14.16
N TRP A 167 20.12 18.15 -15.06
CA TRP A 167 19.41 18.32 -16.33
C TRP A 167 19.45 17.02 -17.14
N ASN A 168 20.65 16.46 -17.36
CA ASN A 168 20.78 15.20 -18.12
C ASN A 168 20.08 14.01 -17.46
N LEU A 169 19.90 14.03 -16.14
CA LEU A 169 19.17 12.98 -15.41
C LEU A 169 17.65 13.18 -15.48
N GLU A 170 17.16 14.41 -15.68
CA GLU A 170 15.72 14.70 -15.75
C GLU A 170 15.02 13.92 -16.89
N GLU A 171 15.72 13.69 -18.00
CA GLU A 171 15.22 12.86 -19.11
C GLU A 171 14.98 11.39 -18.74
N ARG A 172 15.68 10.90 -17.70
CA ARG A 172 15.57 9.50 -17.23
C ARG A 172 14.60 9.31 -16.08
N GLY A 173 14.27 10.36 -15.35
CA GLY A 173 13.37 10.30 -14.22
C GLY A 173 13.52 11.50 -13.26
N ARG A 174 12.54 11.67 -12.40
CA ARG A 174 12.47 12.73 -11.39
C ARG A 174 12.51 12.14 -10.00
#